data_89b6b62d50fe3c752b545d873d4433c9
#
_entry.id   89b6b62d50fe3c752b545d873d4433c9
#
_cell.length_a   1.000
_cell.length_b   1.000
_cell.length_c   1.000
_cell.angle_alpha   90.00
_cell.angle_beta   90.00
_cell.angle_gamma   90.00
#
_symmetry.space_group_name_H-M   'P 1'
#
loop_
_entity.id
_entity.type
_entity.pdbx_description
1 polymer ?
#
loop_
_entity_poly.entity_id
_entity_poly.type
_entity_poly.pdbx_seq_one_letter_code
_entity_poly.pdbx_strand_id
1 'polypeptide(L)'
;MNLRRTIATLLAALMLLALTACGAGTTSPAQDANAPAEETAPSTTESSQFRVGMECAYAPSNWQESAATDTNVPVENVTGAYAEGYDVQIARILADQLGKELVIVKLSWDGLIDALNQGQIDAIIAGMMDTAERRESINFSDPYKETIYSMMVLAGSPYENATSIQDFSGAAVLGQQGTALDEVIDQIEGVEHLSPVGSVPDMISRLQQGTCDAIVINVENAQGY
;
A
#
# COMPACT_ATOMS: atom_id res chain seq x y z
N MET A 1 30.42 4.44 -40.83
CA MET A 1 31.14 3.21 -41.19
C MET A 1 31.79 2.65 -39.93
N ASN A 2 31.10 1.71 -39.31
CA ASN A 2 31.58 0.58 -38.47
C ASN A 2 32.60 0.84 -37.34
N LEU A 3 32.11 1.29 -36.17
CA LEU A 3 32.83 1.19 -34.90
C LEU A 3 32.08 0.32 -33.86
N ARG A 4 31.13 -0.52 -34.26
CA ARG A 4 30.33 -1.39 -33.35
C ARG A 4 30.61 -2.91 -33.49
N ARG A 5 31.64 -3.32 -34.23
CA ARG A 5 31.92 -4.74 -34.51
C ARG A 5 33.24 -5.29 -33.94
N THR A 6 33.99 -4.52 -33.14
CA THR A 6 35.32 -4.94 -32.64
C THR A 6 35.42 -5.16 -31.14
N ILE A 7 34.30 -5.16 -30.38
CA ILE A 7 34.32 -5.43 -28.91
C ILE A 7 33.77 -6.82 -28.54
N ALA A 8 33.33 -7.62 -29.51
CA ALA A 8 32.69 -8.93 -29.24
C ALA A 8 33.62 -10.15 -29.32
N THR A 9 34.93 -10.00 -29.45
CA THR A 9 35.84 -11.15 -29.69
C THR A 9 37.01 -11.28 -28.72
N LEU A 10 36.99 -10.63 -27.55
CA LEU A 10 38.11 -10.66 -26.59
C LEU A 10 37.76 -11.21 -25.19
N LEU A 11 36.63 -11.92 -25.01
CA LEU A 11 36.17 -12.46 -23.71
C LEU A 11 35.93 -13.99 -23.74
N ALA A 12 36.48 -14.71 -24.67
CA ALA A 12 36.29 -16.17 -24.82
C ALA A 12 37.60 -17.01 -24.71
N ALA A 13 38.63 -16.52 -24.03
CA ALA A 13 39.93 -17.24 -23.98
C ALA A 13 40.61 -17.16 -22.62
N LEU A 14 39.91 -17.43 -21.51
CA LEU A 14 40.59 -17.56 -20.19
C LEU A 14 39.80 -18.50 -19.23
N MET A 15 39.44 -19.69 -19.64
CA MET A 15 38.97 -20.77 -18.73
C MET A 15 39.30 -22.14 -19.30
N LEU A 16 40.58 -22.50 -19.26
CA LEU A 16 41.05 -23.90 -19.48
C LEU A 16 42.50 -23.97 -19.00
N LEU A 17 42.72 -24.33 -17.71
CA LEU A 17 43.95 -24.95 -17.22
C LEU A 17 43.91 -25.05 -15.69
N ALA A 18 43.47 -26.19 -15.18
CA ALA A 18 43.97 -26.79 -13.92
C ALA A 18 43.24 -28.11 -13.63
N LEU A 19 43.65 -29.14 -14.34
CA LEU A 19 43.46 -30.54 -13.94
C LEU A 19 44.82 -31.19 -14.09
N THR A 20 45.47 -31.49 -12.96
CA THR A 20 46.32 -32.71 -12.79
C THR A 20 47.08 -32.59 -11.47
N ALA A 21 46.76 -33.41 -10.48
CA ALA A 21 47.75 -34.08 -9.63
C ALA A 21 47.07 -35.30 -8.95
N CYS A 22 47.34 -36.46 -9.48
CA CYS A 22 47.23 -37.75 -8.81
C CYS A 22 48.27 -37.88 -7.71
N GLY A 23 47.87 -38.50 -6.58
CA GLY A 23 48.77 -39.00 -5.53
C GLY A 23 48.12 -40.11 -4.77
N ALA A 24 48.64 -41.32 -4.94
CA ALA A 24 48.13 -42.60 -4.44
C ALA A 24 48.41 -42.82 -2.92
N GLY A 25 47.59 -43.69 -2.29
CA GLY A 25 48.06 -44.52 -1.20
C GLY A 25 47.14 -44.69 0.00
N THR A 26 46.58 -45.86 0.12
CA THR A 26 46.45 -46.90 1.13
C THR A 26 45.16 -47.02 1.95
N THR A 27 44.44 -48.11 1.62
CA THR A 27 43.76 -49.12 2.49
C THR A 27 43.01 -48.73 3.77
N SER A 28 41.67 -48.89 3.70
CA SER A 28 40.64 -49.62 4.48
C SER A 28 40.84 -49.83 6.02
N PRO A 29 39.78 -49.93 6.84
CA PRO A 29 38.52 -50.62 6.55
C PRO A 29 37.23 -49.89 7.03
N ALA A 30 36.10 -50.47 6.61
CA ALA A 30 34.70 -50.13 6.83
C ALA A 30 34.32 -49.84 8.28
N GLN A 31 33.44 -48.85 8.44
CA GLN A 31 32.48 -48.85 9.52
C GLN A 31 31.17 -48.20 9.02
N ASP A 32 30.10 -49.00 9.08
CA ASP A 32 28.71 -48.60 8.90
C ASP A 32 28.36 -47.48 9.86
N ALA A 33 27.79 -46.41 9.32
CA ALA A 33 26.93 -45.51 10.08
C ALA A 33 25.91 -44.89 9.11
N ASN A 34 24.76 -45.54 9.01
CA ASN A 34 23.57 -45.02 8.43
C ASN A 34 23.00 -43.97 9.43
N ALA A 35 23.37 -42.71 9.26
CA ALA A 35 22.72 -41.58 9.90
C ALA A 35 21.74 -40.95 8.90
N PRO A 36 20.46 -40.75 9.23
CA PRO A 36 19.54 -40.02 8.38
C PRO A 36 20.08 -38.60 8.17
N ALA A 37 20.21 -38.16 6.95
CA ALA A 37 20.43 -36.74 6.65
C ALA A 37 19.23 -35.98 7.22
N GLU A 38 19.48 -35.20 8.25
CA GLU A 38 18.57 -34.20 8.77
C GLU A 38 18.39 -33.15 7.67
N GLU A 39 17.25 -33.25 7.00
CA GLU A 39 16.79 -32.29 6.02
C GLU A 39 16.55 -30.98 6.78
N THR A 40 17.56 -30.11 6.80
CA THR A 40 17.44 -28.76 7.31
C THR A 40 16.44 -28.04 6.42
N ALA A 41 15.18 -28.00 6.86
CA ALA A 41 14.17 -27.09 6.33
C ALA A 41 14.76 -25.68 6.32
N PRO A 42 14.52 -24.89 5.27
CA PRO A 42 14.98 -23.51 5.24
C PRO A 42 14.35 -22.79 6.43
N SER A 43 15.18 -22.39 7.38
CA SER A 43 14.81 -21.49 8.46
C SER A 43 14.46 -20.16 7.82
N THR A 44 13.19 -19.94 7.49
CA THR A 44 12.65 -18.61 7.24
C THR A 44 12.74 -17.89 8.58
N THR A 45 13.77 -17.06 8.73
CA THR A 45 13.83 -16.10 9.83
C THR A 45 12.62 -15.19 9.63
N GLU A 46 11.54 -15.39 10.40
CA GLU A 46 10.41 -14.46 10.36
C GLU A 46 10.94 -13.06 10.67
N SER A 47 10.54 -12.10 9.85
CA SER A 47 10.88 -10.70 10.08
C SER A 47 10.41 -10.27 11.46
N SER A 48 11.27 -9.62 12.23
CA SER A 48 10.90 -9.01 13.52
C SER A 48 10.00 -7.78 13.34
N GLN A 49 9.77 -7.33 12.11
CA GLN A 49 8.97 -6.17 11.76
C GLN A 49 7.62 -6.58 11.17
N PHE A 50 6.61 -5.76 11.45
CA PHE A 50 5.31 -5.76 10.79
C PHE A 50 5.20 -4.46 9.99
N ARG A 51 5.37 -4.57 8.67
CA ARG A 51 5.42 -3.44 7.73
C ARG A 51 4.02 -3.15 7.20
N VAL A 52 3.48 -2.00 7.53
CA VAL A 52 2.12 -1.60 7.15
C VAL A 52 2.15 -0.44 6.17
N GLY A 53 1.52 -0.63 5.01
CA GLY A 53 1.33 0.40 3.99
C GLY A 53 0.07 1.23 4.22
N MET A 54 0.19 2.55 4.11
CA MET A 54 -0.92 3.50 4.11
C MET A 54 -0.54 4.79 3.37
N GLU A 55 -1.54 5.61 3.00
CA GLU A 55 -1.28 6.89 2.31
C GLU A 55 -0.73 7.96 3.24
N CYS A 56 -1.08 7.92 4.52
CA CYS A 56 -0.86 9.00 5.50
C CYS A 56 -1.40 10.35 5.00
N ALA A 57 -2.58 10.33 4.37
CA ALA A 57 -3.22 11.49 3.75
C ALA A 57 -4.75 11.48 3.91
N TYR A 58 -5.29 10.66 4.81
CA TYR A 58 -6.72 10.40 4.97
C TYR A 58 -7.17 10.55 6.43
N ALA A 59 -7.20 11.79 6.94
CA ALA A 59 -7.65 12.10 8.31
C ALA A 59 -9.16 11.78 8.49
N PRO A 60 -9.61 11.31 9.68
CA PRO A 60 -8.83 10.92 10.84
C PRO A 60 -8.44 9.42 10.82
N SER A 61 -8.53 8.74 9.68
CA SER A 61 -8.17 7.33 9.54
C SER A 61 -6.65 7.15 9.57
N ASN A 62 -5.92 7.82 8.68
CA ASN A 62 -4.46 7.85 8.69
C ASN A 62 -3.96 9.16 8.06
N TRP A 63 -3.14 9.94 8.78
CA TRP A 63 -2.57 11.17 8.26
C TRP A 63 -1.14 11.38 8.76
N GLN A 64 -0.43 12.32 8.15
CA GLN A 64 0.95 12.63 8.47
C GLN A 64 1.03 13.84 9.40
N GLU A 65 1.83 13.70 10.46
CA GLU A 65 2.26 14.75 11.38
C GLU A 65 3.76 15.04 11.22
N SER A 66 4.18 16.25 11.61
CA SER A 66 5.59 16.68 11.60
C SER A 66 6.28 16.58 12.95
N ALA A 67 5.55 16.26 14.01
CA ALA A 67 6.04 16.14 15.37
C ALA A 67 5.67 14.79 15.98
N ALA A 68 6.58 14.21 16.75
CA ALA A 68 6.31 13.00 17.53
C ALA A 68 5.29 13.26 18.65
N THR A 69 4.40 12.31 18.87
CA THR A 69 3.45 12.25 19.97
C THR A 69 3.52 10.87 20.64
N ASP A 70 2.74 10.65 21.70
CA ASP A 70 2.65 9.34 22.33
C ASP A 70 1.82 8.33 21.51
N THR A 71 1.07 8.82 20.50
CA THR A 71 0.11 8.04 19.71
C THR A 71 0.55 7.78 18.29
N ASN A 72 1.41 8.60 17.71
CA ASN A 72 1.85 8.44 16.33
C ASN A 72 3.07 7.51 16.19
N VAL A 73 3.39 7.12 14.97
CA VAL A 73 4.49 6.20 14.62
C VAL A 73 5.35 6.85 13.54
N PRO A 74 6.69 6.82 13.65
CA PRO A 74 7.54 7.30 12.57
C PRO A 74 7.22 6.64 11.23
N VAL A 75 7.21 7.44 10.15
CA VAL A 75 7.08 6.93 8.79
C VAL A 75 8.47 6.59 8.27
N GLU A 76 8.73 5.31 7.98
CA GLU A 76 10.09 4.83 7.64
C GLU A 76 10.70 5.56 6.45
N ASN A 77 9.95 5.72 5.40
CA ASN A 77 10.42 6.27 4.12
C ASN A 77 10.25 7.78 3.98
N VAL A 78 9.85 8.49 5.05
CA VAL A 78 9.72 9.96 5.06
C VAL A 78 10.37 10.55 6.30
N THR A 79 11.53 11.14 6.13
CA THR A 79 12.31 11.73 7.24
C THR A 79 11.53 12.80 7.99
N GLY A 80 11.41 12.66 9.32
CA GLY A 80 10.74 13.63 10.18
C GLY A 80 9.22 13.61 10.09
N ALA A 81 8.64 12.60 9.46
CA ALA A 81 7.20 12.39 9.39
C ALA A 81 6.74 11.28 10.34
N TYR A 82 5.52 11.44 10.85
CA TYR A 82 4.86 10.50 11.76
C TYR A 82 3.46 10.23 11.24
N ALA A 83 3.04 8.97 11.26
CA ALA A 83 1.68 8.56 10.93
C ALA A 83 0.82 8.57 12.18
N GLU A 84 -0.35 9.19 12.09
CA GLU A 84 -1.35 9.28 13.16
C GLU A 84 -2.70 8.80 12.62
N GLY A 85 -3.60 8.36 13.50
CA GLY A 85 -4.98 8.05 13.18
C GLY A 85 -5.45 6.67 13.57
N TYR A 86 -6.73 6.42 13.28
CA TYR A 86 -7.41 5.17 13.63
C TYR A 86 -6.70 3.94 13.06
N ASP A 87 -6.32 3.98 11.79
CA ASP A 87 -5.64 2.88 11.10
C ASP A 87 -4.27 2.58 11.73
N VAL A 88 -3.57 3.63 12.21
CA VAL A 88 -2.28 3.49 12.92
C VAL A 88 -2.47 2.78 14.25
N GLN A 89 -3.57 3.06 14.99
CA GLN A 89 -3.86 2.36 16.24
C GLN A 89 -4.22 0.88 16.00
N ILE A 90 -4.96 0.57 14.94
CA ILE A 90 -5.22 -0.82 14.53
C ILE A 90 -3.89 -1.52 14.19
N ALA A 91 -3.01 -0.88 13.43
CA ALA A 91 -1.70 -1.42 13.09
C ALA A 91 -0.85 -1.72 14.34
N ARG A 92 -0.86 -0.83 15.34
CA ARG A 92 -0.18 -1.04 16.65
C ARG A 92 -0.70 -2.27 17.37
N ILE A 93 -2.03 -2.39 17.51
CA ILE A 93 -2.67 -3.53 18.17
C ILE A 93 -2.26 -4.84 17.49
N LEU A 94 -2.25 -4.88 16.16
CA LEU A 94 -1.85 -6.07 15.42
C LEU A 94 -0.36 -6.37 15.57
N ALA A 95 0.51 -5.37 15.51
CA ALA A 95 1.95 -5.55 15.72
C ALA A 95 2.24 -6.11 17.13
N ASP A 96 1.58 -5.55 18.14
CA ASP A 96 1.71 -6.02 19.55
C ASP A 96 1.25 -7.47 19.68
N GLN A 97 0.13 -7.85 19.07
CA GLN A 97 -0.38 -9.23 19.10
C GLN A 97 0.55 -10.21 18.36
N LEU A 98 1.22 -9.75 17.31
CA LEU A 98 2.20 -10.54 16.56
C LEU A 98 3.57 -10.59 17.24
N GLY A 99 3.80 -9.77 18.27
CA GLY A 99 5.12 -9.62 18.92
C GLY A 99 6.17 -9.01 17.98
N LYS A 100 5.75 -8.16 17.04
CA LYS A 100 6.61 -7.53 16.02
C LYS A 100 6.71 -6.03 16.23
N GLU A 101 7.81 -5.44 15.75
CA GLU A 101 7.97 -4.00 15.65
C GLU A 101 7.09 -3.44 14.52
N LEU A 102 6.25 -2.44 14.80
CA LEU A 102 5.46 -1.77 13.79
C LEU A 102 6.32 -0.84 12.94
N VAL A 103 6.25 -0.99 11.63
CA VAL A 103 6.88 -0.09 10.64
C VAL A 103 5.81 0.44 9.70
N ILE A 104 5.63 1.75 9.67
CA ILE A 104 4.72 2.41 8.73
C ILE A 104 5.47 2.83 7.46
N VAL A 105 4.94 2.41 6.31
CA VAL A 105 5.46 2.76 4.98
C VAL A 105 4.42 3.60 4.27
N LYS A 106 4.76 4.85 3.97
CA LYS A 106 3.88 5.76 3.22
C LYS A 106 3.97 5.46 1.72
N LEU A 107 2.84 5.20 1.10
CA LEU A 107 2.73 4.88 -0.32
C LEU A 107 1.56 5.67 -0.93
N SER A 108 1.58 5.87 -2.25
CA SER A 108 0.37 6.33 -2.95
C SER A 108 -0.70 5.23 -2.90
N TRP A 109 -1.96 5.63 -2.95
CA TRP A 109 -3.09 4.69 -2.96
C TRP A 109 -2.92 3.58 -4.01
N ASP A 110 -2.65 3.97 -5.24
CA ASP A 110 -2.49 3.03 -6.38
C ASP A 110 -1.30 2.07 -6.22
N GLY A 111 -0.33 2.41 -5.38
CA GLY A 111 0.86 1.57 -5.14
C GLY A 111 0.71 0.54 -4.02
N LEU A 112 -0.36 0.61 -3.22
CA LEU A 112 -0.49 -0.22 -2.01
C LEU A 112 -0.59 -1.72 -2.32
N ILE A 113 -1.45 -2.12 -3.27
CA ILE A 113 -1.66 -3.52 -3.64
C ILE A 113 -0.40 -4.11 -4.28
N ASP A 114 0.27 -3.34 -5.14
CA ASP A 114 1.52 -3.79 -5.76
C ASP A 114 2.63 -3.98 -4.72
N ALA A 115 2.76 -3.07 -3.77
CA ALA A 115 3.75 -3.18 -2.68
C ALA A 115 3.49 -4.40 -1.79
N LEU A 116 2.22 -4.73 -1.50
CA LEU A 116 1.86 -5.94 -0.76
C LEU A 116 2.23 -7.19 -1.54
N ASN A 117 1.87 -7.28 -2.81
CA ASN A 117 2.14 -8.44 -3.67
C ASN A 117 3.65 -8.65 -3.92
N GLN A 118 4.45 -7.57 -3.87
CA GLN A 118 5.91 -7.62 -4.00
C GLN A 118 6.62 -7.90 -2.66
N GLY A 119 5.89 -8.02 -1.55
CA GLY A 119 6.45 -8.24 -0.21
C GLY A 119 7.23 -7.05 0.35
N GLN A 120 6.96 -5.84 -0.13
CA GLN A 120 7.53 -4.59 0.40
C GLN A 120 6.85 -4.18 1.71
N ILE A 121 5.59 -4.57 1.88
CA ILE A 121 4.78 -4.44 3.09
C ILE A 121 4.10 -5.78 3.39
N ASP A 122 3.76 -6.01 4.66
CA ASP A 122 3.09 -7.23 5.13
C ASP A 122 1.56 -7.08 5.14
N ALA A 123 1.07 -5.83 5.28
CA ALA A 123 -0.36 -5.52 5.28
C ALA A 123 -0.65 -4.11 4.76
N ILE A 124 -1.87 -3.92 4.26
CA ILE A 124 -2.45 -2.60 3.98
C ILE A 124 -3.48 -2.32 5.09
N ILE A 125 -3.30 -1.23 5.84
CA ILE A 125 -4.27 -0.73 6.82
C ILE A 125 -4.49 0.74 6.51
N ALA A 126 -5.45 1.02 5.61
CA ALA A 126 -5.62 2.33 5.00
C ALA A 126 -7.09 2.64 4.65
N GLY A 127 -8.04 2.08 5.40
CA GLY A 127 -9.46 2.21 5.08
C GLY A 127 -9.84 1.54 3.75
N MET A 128 -9.05 0.57 3.27
CA MET A 128 -9.29 -0.10 2.00
C MET A 128 -10.49 -1.03 2.10
N MET A 129 -11.50 -0.76 1.26
CA MET A 129 -12.68 -1.62 1.18
C MET A 129 -12.38 -2.95 0.51
N ASP A 130 -13.00 -3.98 1.05
CA ASP A 130 -13.08 -5.31 0.46
C ASP A 130 -14.05 -5.31 -0.72
N THR A 131 -13.50 -5.49 -1.93
CA THR A 131 -14.28 -5.63 -3.16
C THR A 131 -13.95 -6.94 -3.86
N ALA A 132 -14.91 -7.44 -4.68
CA ALA A 132 -14.70 -8.67 -5.46
C ALA A 132 -13.47 -8.57 -6.37
N GLU A 133 -13.24 -7.40 -6.99
CA GLU A 133 -12.09 -7.14 -7.85
C GLU A 133 -10.76 -7.24 -7.06
N ARG A 134 -10.68 -6.60 -5.89
CA ARG A 134 -9.46 -6.63 -5.06
C ARG A 134 -9.18 -8.04 -4.53
N ARG A 135 -10.23 -8.82 -4.23
CA ARG A 135 -10.07 -10.24 -3.81
C ARG A 135 -9.45 -11.13 -4.88
N GLU A 136 -9.40 -10.72 -6.13
CA GLU A 136 -8.67 -11.43 -7.17
C GLU A 136 -7.15 -11.32 -6.98
N SER A 137 -6.67 -10.30 -6.28
CA SER A 137 -5.25 -9.96 -6.13
C SER A 137 -4.72 -10.10 -4.70
N ILE A 138 -5.55 -9.84 -3.69
CA ILE A 138 -5.18 -9.83 -2.26
C ILE A 138 -6.27 -10.46 -1.39
N ASN A 139 -5.90 -10.87 -0.18
CA ASN A 139 -6.84 -11.34 0.84
C ASN A 139 -7.22 -10.21 1.79
N PHE A 140 -8.44 -10.27 2.33
CA PHE A 140 -8.96 -9.35 3.33
C PHE A 140 -9.23 -10.07 4.65
N SER A 141 -9.07 -9.36 5.77
CA SER A 141 -9.58 -9.75 7.08
C SER A 141 -11.08 -9.48 7.18
N ASP A 142 -11.68 -9.83 8.33
CA ASP A 142 -12.97 -9.27 8.69
C ASP A 142 -12.85 -7.74 8.80
N PRO A 143 -13.96 -6.99 8.52
CA PRO A 143 -13.94 -5.53 8.60
C PRO A 143 -13.64 -5.05 10.03
N TYR A 144 -12.70 -4.14 10.18
CA TYR A 144 -12.42 -3.49 11.47
C TYR A 144 -13.17 -2.18 11.66
N LYS A 145 -13.84 -1.66 10.60
CA LYS A 145 -14.64 -0.45 10.60
C LYS A 145 -15.73 -0.54 9.54
N GLU A 146 -16.92 -0.06 9.86
CA GLU A 146 -17.98 0.24 8.91
C GLU A 146 -18.01 1.75 8.67
N THR A 147 -18.39 2.18 7.47
CA THR A 147 -18.45 3.59 7.09
C THR A 147 -19.61 3.87 6.14
N ILE A 148 -20.00 5.14 6.08
CA ILE A 148 -21.06 5.64 5.19
C ILE A 148 -20.43 6.67 4.24
N TYR A 149 -20.70 6.56 2.96
CA TYR A 149 -20.34 7.59 1.99
C TYR A 149 -21.28 8.78 2.09
N SER A 150 -20.74 9.95 1.89
CA SER A 150 -21.49 11.20 1.83
C SER A 150 -20.93 12.12 0.75
N MET A 151 -21.73 13.12 0.40
CA MET A 151 -21.30 14.20 -0.47
C MET A 151 -20.80 15.36 0.39
N MET A 152 -19.58 15.83 0.16
CA MET A 152 -19.06 17.05 0.74
C MET A 152 -19.15 18.17 -0.28
N VAL A 153 -19.71 19.31 0.15
CA VAL A 153 -19.91 20.51 -0.67
C VAL A 153 -19.42 21.76 0.08
N LEU A 154 -19.20 22.85 -0.64
CA LEU A 154 -18.93 24.13 0.01
C LEU A 154 -20.20 24.67 0.68
N ALA A 155 -20.05 25.28 1.83
CA ALA A 155 -21.12 26.03 2.49
C ALA A 155 -21.61 27.17 1.57
N GLY A 156 -22.94 27.34 1.49
CA GLY A 156 -23.55 28.31 0.58
C GLY A 156 -23.62 27.88 -0.89
N SER A 157 -23.19 26.68 -1.22
CA SER A 157 -23.35 26.13 -2.58
C SER A 157 -24.81 25.77 -2.87
N PRO A 158 -25.21 25.64 -4.15
CA PRO A 158 -26.57 25.18 -4.50
C PRO A 158 -26.94 23.82 -3.91
N TYR A 159 -25.97 23.02 -3.52
CA TYR A 159 -26.12 21.66 -3.03
C TYR A 159 -26.06 21.53 -1.51
N GLU A 160 -25.93 22.64 -0.76
CA GLU A 160 -25.80 22.64 0.71
C GLU A 160 -26.97 21.93 1.42
N ASN A 161 -28.17 22.02 0.85
CA ASN A 161 -29.37 21.42 1.42
C ASN A 161 -29.81 20.11 0.71
N ALA A 162 -28.92 19.48 -0.04
CA ALA A 162 -29.19 18.21 -0.71
C ALA A 162 -29.53 17.11 0.33
N THR A 163 -30.54 16.31 0.03
CA THR A 163 -31.04 15.23 0.90
C THR A 163 -30.94 13.87 0.25
N SER A 164 -30.63 13.85 -1.04
CA SER A 164 -30.47 12.66 -1.86
C SER A 164 -29.28 12.81 -2.78
N ILE A 165 -28.64 11.71 -3.16
CA ILE A 165 -27.59 11.72 -4.19
C ILE A 165 -28.12 12.23 -5.54
N GLN A 166 -29.41 12.08 -5.83
CA GLN A 166 -30.02 12.55 -7.07
C GLN A 166 -30.18 14.08 -7.14
N ASP A 167 -30.08 14.77 -5.99
CA ASP A 167 -30.04 16.24 -5.96
C ASP A 167 -28.76 16.80 -6.62
N PHE A 168 -27.75 15.95 -6.87
CA PHE A 168 -26.51 16.27 -7.57
C PHE A 168 -26.58 16.04 -9.07
N SER A 169 -27.76 15.82 -9.64
CA SER A 169 -27.93 15.75 -11.09
C SER A 169 -27.45 17.05 -11.76
N GLY A 170 -26.53 16.91 -12.72
CA GLY A 170 -25.88 18.05 -13.39
C GLY A 170 -24.71 18.68 -12.60
N ALA A 171 -24.44 18.25 -11.36
CA ALA A 171 -23.27 18.69 -10.60
C ALA A 171 -21.99 18.08 -11.14
N ALA A 172 -20.88 18.83 -11.06
CA ALA A 172 -19.54 18.35 -11.30
C ALA A 172 -19.00 17.65 -10.03
N VAL A 173 -18.96 16.30 -10.03
CA VAL A 173 -18.62 15.49 -8.86
C VAL A 173 -17.29 14.77 -9.07
N LEU A 174 -16.46 14.73 -8.02
CA LEU A 174 -15.11 14.20 -8.04
C LEU A 174 -14.93 13.11 -6.98
N GLY A 175 -14.27 12.01 -7.37
CA GLY A 175 -13.84 10.91 -6.49
C GLY A 175 -12.34 10.75 -6.42
N GLN A 176 -11.89 9.82 -5.57
CA GLN A 176 -10.49 9.40 -5.53
C GLN A 176 -10.29 8.22 -6.49
N GLN A 177 -9.28 8.30 -7.33
CA GLN A 177 -8.93 7.28 -8.31
C GLN A 177 -8.79 5.88 -7.69
N GLY A 178 -9.36 4.87 -8.35
CA GLY A 178 -9.26 3.47 -7.94
C GLY A 178 -9.95 3.15 -6.61
N THR A 179 -10.96 3.95 -6.23
CA THR A 179 -11.74 3.73 -5.00
C THR A 179 -13.23 3.67 -5.28
N ALA A 180 -13.97 3.05 -4.35
CA ALA A 180 -15.42 3.08 -4.37
C ALA A 180 -15.99 4.52 -4.20
N LEU A 181 -15.21 5.49 -3.71
CA LEU A 181 -15.62 6.89 -3.66
C LEU A 181 -15.82 7.50 -5.06
N ASP A 182 -15.10 6.99 -6.05
CA ASP A 182 -15.25 7.36 -7.45
C ASP A 182 -16.38 6.57 -8.12
N GLU A 183 -16.40 5.27 -7.93
CA GLU A 183 -17.36 4.36 -8.57
C GLU A 183 -18.83 4.69 -8.23
N VAL A 184 -19.10 5.12 -6.99
CA VAL A 184 -20.49 5.42 -6.56
C VAL A 184 -21.07 6.68 -7.21
N ILE A 185 -20.25 7.53 -7.83
CA ILE A 185 -20.68 8.73 -8.54
C ILE A 185 -21.60 8.38 -9.71
N ASP A 186 -21.33 7.27 -10.38
CA ASP A 186 -22.13 6.78 -11.52
C ASP A 186 -23.58 6.42 -11.17
N GLN A 187 -23.91 6.34 -9.87
CA GLN A 187 -25.29 6.14 -9.41
C GLN A 187 -26.15 7.42 -9.47
N ILE A 188 -25.52 8.58 -9.73
CA ILE A 188 -26.20 9.88 -9.82
C ILE A 188 -26.60 10.13 -11.27
N GLU A 189 -27.90 10.14 -11.55
CA GLU A 189 -28.39 10.33 -12.91
C GLU A 189 -28.05 11.74 -13.41
N GLY A 190 -27.39 11.83 -14.57
CA GLY A 190 -27.03 13.12 -15.21
C GLY A 190 -25.90 13.88 -14.52
N VAL A 191 -25.15 13.28 -13.64
CA VAL A 191 -23.96 13.89 -13.02
C VAL A 191 -22.88 14.19 -14.07
N GLU A 192 -22.13 15.26 -13.85
CA GLU A 192 -20.84 15.46 -14.53
C GLU A 192 -19.74 14.75 -13.69
N HIS A 193 -19.49 13.47 -13.98
CA HIS A 193 -18.45 12.70 -13.33
C HIS A 193 -17.07 13.18 -13.82
N LEU A 194 -16.34 13.90 -12.94
CA LEU A 194 -15.01 14.43 -13.26
C LEU A 194 -13.95 13.33 -13.23
N SER A 195 -12.86 13.53 -13.97
CA SER A 195 -11.70 12.63 -13.87
C SER A 195 -11.17 12.60 -12.45
N PRO A 196 -11.06 11.42 -11.82
CA PRO A 196 -10.66 11.28 -10.42
C PRO A 196 -9.22 11.77 -10.17
N VAL A 197 -8.91 12.00 -8.90
CA VAL A 197 -7.57 12.40 -8.44
C VAL A 197 -6.97 11.38 -7.50
N GLY A 198 -5.65 11.43 -7.32
CA GLY A 198 -4.90 10.40 -6.59
C GLY A 198 -5.08 10.42 -5.07
N SER A 199 -5.57 11.53 -4.46
CA SER A 199 -5.69 11.65 -3.00
C SER A 199 -6.88 12.48 -2.56
N VAL A 200 -7.35 12.25 -1.31
CA VAL A 200 -8.43 13.06 -0.71
C VAL A 200 -8.01 14.52 -0.51
N PRO A 201 -6.80 14.89 -0.07
CA PRO A 201 -6.37 16.28 -0.04
C PRO A 201 -6.48 17.01 -1.38
N ASP A 202 -6.22 16.33 -2.50
CA ASP A 202 -6.39 16.90 -3.84
C ASP A 202 -7.88 17.14 -4.15
N MET A 203 -8.77 16.22 -3.76
CA MET A 203 -10.22 16.41 -3.88
C MET A 203 -10.69 17.64 -3.09
N ILE A 204 -10.28 17.76 -1.82
CA ILE A 204 -10.57 18.91 -0.96
C ILE A 204 -10.06 20.21 -1.59
N SER A 205 -8.84 20.22 -2.10
CA SER A 205 -8.27 21.39 -2.77
C SER A 205 -9.08 21.82 -3.98
N ARG A 206 -9.54 20.88 -4.81
CA ARG A 206 -10.39 21.17 -5.98
C ARG A 206 -11.76 21.70 -5.58
N LEU A 207 -12.37 21.13 -4.53
CA LEU A 207 -13.63 21.61 -4.00
C LEU A 207 -13.50 23.07 -3.50
N GLN A 208 -12.45 23.37 -2.72
CA GLN A 208 -12.17 24.71 -2.21
C GLN A 208 -11.88 25.73 -3.32
N GLN A 209 -11.31 25.31 -4.43
CA GLN A 209 -11.05 26.14 -5.61
C GLN A 209 -12.30 26.33 -6.50
N GLY A 210 -13.40 25.63 -6.20
CA GLY A 210 -14.62 25.66 -7.01
C GLY A 210 -14.47 25.01 -8.39
N THR A 211 -13.52 24.07 -8.56
CA THR A 211 -13.31 23.31 -9.79
C THR A 211 -14.12 22.02 -9.85
N CYS A 212 -14.84 21.70 -8.78
CA CYS A 212 -15.93 20.74 -8.70
C CYS A 212 -17.01 21.28 -7.74
N ASP A 213 -18.23 20.76 -7.84
CA ASP A 213 -19.36 21.16 -7.01
C ASP A 213 -19.44 20.32 -5.73
N ALA A 214 -19.04 19.06 -5.82
CA ALA A 214 -19.04 18.11 -4.70
C ALA A 214 -17.94 17.08 -4.84
N ILE A 215 -17.58 16.48 -3.70
CA ILE A 215 -16.70 15.31 -3.64
C ILE A 215 -17.37 14.19 -2.83
N VAL A 216 -17.08 12.94 -3.17
CA VAL A 216 -17.52 11.79 -2.38
C VAL A 216 -16.45 11.47 -1.33
N ILE A 217 -16.86 11.33 -0.07
CA ILE A 217 -15.98 11.06 1.06
C ILE A 217 -16.72 10.26 2.13
N ASN A 218 -16.01 9.55 2.99
CA ASN A 218 -16.61 8.91 4.16
C ASN A 218 -17.01 9.96 5.19
N VAL A 219 -18.16 9.78 5.84
CA VAL A 219 -18.70 10.74 6.83
C VAL A 219 -17.67 11.10 7.89
N GLU A 220 -16.98 10.10 8.44
CA GLU A 220 -16.00 10.32 9.50
C GLU A 220 -14.77 11.10 9.00
N ASN A 221 -14.36 10.84 7.76
CA ASN A 221 -13.22 11.53 7.17
C ASN A 221 -13.59 12.96 6.76
N ALA A 222 -14.85 13.21 6.38
CA ALA A 222 -15.32 14.57 6.13
C ALA A 222 -15.17 15.50 7.35
N GLN A 223 -15.22 14.95 8.57
CA GLN A 223 -15.03 15.72 9.81
C GLN A 223 -13.57 16.06 10.11
N GLY A 224 -12.63 15.43 9.42
CA GLY A 224 -11.20 15.66 9.53
C GLY A 224 -10.67 16.83 8.69
N TYR A 225 -11.53 17.41 7.86
CA TYR A 225 -11.21 18.53 6.96
C TYR A 225 -12.15 19.71 7.18
#